data_4a677b1a380f26dae93fb036c2b00095
#
_entry.id   4a677b1a380f26dae93fb036c2b00095
#
_cell.length_a   1.000
_cell.length_b   1.000
_cell.length_c   1.000
_cell.angle_alpha   90.00
_cell.angle_beta   90.00
_cell.angle_gamma   90.00
#
_symmetry.space_group_name_H-M   'P 1'
#
loop_
_entity.id
_entity.type
_entity.pdbx_description
1 polymer ?
#
loop_
_entity_poly.entity_id
_entity_poly.type
_entity_poly.pdbx_seq_one_letter_code
_entity_poly.pdbx_strand_id
1 'polypeptide(L)'
;MPALTENRIHNWRDCRAFLAADYYSRSGRRPLVEFLLNPVVRFLVLLRLAEWLLNIGAPFLVRAPLMFWFRRLSLRLGFSISLNVFGPGIALPHYGPLMVHQDACIGRNCRIHIGTVIAGSAVIMDPAEVPEFDAPIIGDNVYIGPGVKMSGPLRIASDCAIGANSVVTHSFNRAGVMISGFPAKIVGLQGSQDMLVRGCDFVPQLRGSITEPEALKAAG
;
A
#
# COMPACT_ATOMS: atom_id res chain seq x y z
N MET A 1 -13.22 -2.97 -12.64
CA MET A 1 -12.12 -2.37 -11.86
C MET A 1 -12.64 -1.50 -10.69
N PRO A 2 -13.48 -2.01 -9.79
CA PRO A 2 -14.03 -1.22 -8.67
C PRO A 2 -13.00 -0.96 -7.55
N ALA A 3 -12.11 -1.91 -7.24
CA ALA A 3 -11.17 -1.80 -6.12
C ALA A 3 -10.11 -0.68 -6.25
N LEU A 4 -9.85 -0.18 -7.45
CA LEU A 4 -8.85 0.85 -7.73
C LEU A 4 -9.34 2.28 -7.45
N THR A 5 -10.64 2.49 -7.24
CA THR A 5 -11.21 3.84 -7.05
C THR A 5 -11.06 4.35 -5.61
N GLU A 6 -11.04 3.48 -4.61
CA GLU A 6 -10.99 3.86 -3.20
C GLU A 6 -9.63 4.45 -2.76
N ASN A 7 -8.55 4.11 -3.46
CA ASN A 7 -7.21 4.62 -3.18
C ASN A 7 -6.88 5.93 -3.92
N ARG A 8 -7.84 6.53 -4.63
CA ARG A 8 -7.60 7.73 -5.45
C ARG A 8 -7.89 9.00 -4.68
N ILE A 9 -6.97 9.92 -4.74
CA ILE A 9 -7.10 11.28 -4.21
C ILE A 9 -7.78 12.14 -5.28
N HIS A 10 -9.02 12.58 -5.05
CA HIS A 10 -9.80 13.34 -6.02
C HIS A 10 -9.74 14.86 -5.82
N ASN A 11 -9.38 15.31 -4.63
CA ASN A 11 -9.33 16.74 -4.31
C ASN A 11 -8.27 17.02 -3.23
N TRP A 12 -8.04 18.30 -2.95
CA TRP A 12 -7.06 18.74 -1.94
C TRP A 12 -7.40 18.29 -0.52
N ARG A 13 -8.69 18.17 -0.18
CA ARG A 13 -9.13 17.69 1.13
C ARG A 13 -8.72 16.23 1.35
N ASP A 14 -8.93 15.39 0.33
CA ASP A 14 -8.50 13.99 0.37
C ASP A 14 -6.97 13.88 0.48
N CYS A 15 -6.24 14.68 -0.32
CA CYS A 15 -4.78 14.70 -0.27
C CYS A 15 -4.25 15.01 1.14
N ARG A 16 -4.83 16.03 1.79
CA ARG A 16 -4.48 16.38 3.18
C ARG A 16 -4.83 15.27 4.17
N ALA A 17 -5.98 14.59 3.98
CA ALA A 17 -6.39 13.48 4.84
C ALA A 17 -5.43 12.28 4.71
N PHE A 18 -5.03 11.93 3.49
CA PHE A 18 -4.05 10.87 3.23
C PHE A 18 -2.67 11.20 3.84
N LEU A 19 -2.17 12.42 3.62
CA LEU A 19 -0.92 12.89 4.21
C LEU A 19 -0.94 12.83 5.75
N ALA A 20 -2.05 13.23 6.36
CA ALA A 20 -2.20 13.16 7.80
C ALA A 20 -2.23 11.72 8.31
N ALA A 21 -2.97 10.82 7.65
CA ALA A 21 -3.03 9.41 8.01
C ALA A 21 -1.66 8.73 7.90
N ASP A 22 -0.93 8.96 6.79
CA ASP A 22 0.42 8.42 6.58
C ASP A 22 1.39 8.91 7.66
N TYR A 23 1.26 10.18 8.07
CA TYR A 23 2.07 10.75 9.14
C TYR A 23 1.77 10.09 10.50
N TYR A 24 0.49 9.94 10.87
CA TYR A 24 0.11 9.30 12.13
C TYR A 24 0.48 7.81 12.18
N SER A 25 0.40 7.08 11.05
CA SER A 25 0.80 5.67 10.96
C SER A 25 2.28 5.42 11.26
N ARG A 26 3.13 6.44 11.17
CA ARG A 26 4.57 6.32 11.48
C ARG A 26 4.90 6.61 12.93
N SER A 27 4.57 7.76 13.45
CA SER A 27 4.94 8.15 14.82
C SER A 27 4.25 9.41 15.33
N GLY A 28 3.74 10.26 14.47
CA GLY A 28 2.99 11.48 14.83
C GLY A 28 3.76 12.53 15.62
N ARG A 29 5.10 12.53 15.67
CA ARG A 29 5.84 13.30 16.70
C ARG A 29 6.42 14.63 16.29
N ARG A 30 6.60 15.09 15.16
CA ARG A 30 7.13 16.42 14.77
C ARG A 30 7.16 16.51 13.23
N PRO A 31 6.07 16.88 12.56
CA PRO A 31 5.93 16.75 11.12
C PRO A 31 7.02 17.48 10.32
N LEU A 32 7.36 18.69 10.72
CA LEU A 32 8.35 19.48 10.00
C LEU A 32 9.78 18.90 10.15
N VAL A 33 10.14 18.47 11.34
CA VAL A 33 11.47 17.87 11.60
C VAL A 33 11.60 16.54 10.87
N GLU A 34 10.56 15.70 10.90
CA GLU A 34 10.56 14.44 10.15
C GLU A 34 10.63 14.67 8.64
N PHE A 35 9.89 15.64 8.10
CA PHE A 35 9.99 15.98 6.68
C PHE A 35 11.41 16.41 6.29
N LEU A 36 12.10 17.18 7.11
CA LEU A 36 13.46 17.65 6.82
C LEU A 36 14.51 16.53 6.94
N LEU A 37 14.39 15.68 7.95
CA LEU A 37 15.41 14.68 8.27
C LEU A 37 15.16 13.30 7.66
N ASN A 38 13.89 12.92 7.43
CA ASN A 38 13.54 11.58 7.01
C ASN A 38 13.18 11.52 5.50
N PRO A 39 14.01 10.88 4.66
CA PRO A 39 13.77 10.82 3.23
C PRO A 39 12.51 9.99 2.86
N VAL A 40 12.09 9.05 3.70
CA VAL A 40 10.87 8.26 3.47
C VAL A 40 9.63 9.14 3.67
N VAL A 41 9.63 10.05 4.64
CA VAL A 41 8.54 11.03 4.83
C VAL A 41 8.42 11.94 3.60
N ARG A 42 9.56 12.45 3.09
CA ARG A 42 9.58 13.24 1.85
C ARG A 42 9.03 12.46 0.65
N PHE A 43 9.38 11.17 0.55
CA PHE A 43 8.86 10.29 -0.49
C PHE A 43 7.33 10.17 -0.40
N LEU A 44 6.77 9.90 0.79
CA LEU A 44 5.31 9.78 0.98
C LEU A 44 4.59 11.10 0.65
N VAL A 45 5.15 12.23 1.02
CA VAL A 45 4.59 13.55 0.65
C VAL A 45 4.59 13.73 -0.87
N LEU A 46 5.71 13.44 -1.54
CA LEU A 46 5.80 13.54 -3.00
C LEU A 46 4.85 12.56 -3.69
N LEU A 47 4.71 11.33 -3.16
CA LEU A 47 3.77 10.32 -3.65
C LEU A 47 2.34 10.88 -3.64
N ARG A 48 1.85 11.37 -2.49
CA ARG A 48 0.48 11.86 -2.35
C ARG A 48 0.20 13.11 -3.19
N LEU A 49 1.15 14.01 -3.29
CA LEU A 49 1.03 15.18 -4.16
C LEU A 49 1.02 14.77 -5.66
N ALA A 50 1.85 13.80 -6.05
CA ALA A 50 1.87 13.28 -7.42
C ALA A 50 0.57 12.57 -7.78
N GLU A 51 0.02 11.75 -6.88
CA GLU A 51 -1.30 11.12 -7.03
C GLU A 51 -2.41 12.17 -7.19
N TRP A 52 -2.43 13.18 -6.33
CA TRP A 52 -3.41 14.27 -6.41
C TRP A 52 -3.34 14.98 -7.74
N LEU A 53 -2.17 15.48 -8.17
CA LEU A 53 -2.01 16.19 -9.43
C LEU A 53 -2.33 15.33 -10.66
N LEU A 54 -2.00 14.04 -10.60
CA LEU A 54 -2.34 13.08 -11.65
C LEU A 54 -3.86 12.92 -11.77
N ASN A 55 -4.52 12.69 -10.65
CA ASN A 55 -5.94 12.32 -10.60
C ASN A 55 -6.87 13.50 -10.94
N ILE A 56 -6.48 14.75 -10.62
CA ILE A 56 -7.22 15.94 -11.04
C ILE A 56 -6.92 16.36 -12.49
N GLY A 57 -6.08 15.64 -13.22
CA GLY A 57 -5.71 15.97 -14.59
C GLY A 57 -4.88 17.25 -14.74
N ALA A 58 -4.06 17.60 -13.73
CA ALA A 58 -3.25 18.82 -13.80
C ALA A 58 -2.36 18.87 -15.06
N PRO A 59 -2.10 20.04 -15.66
CA PRO A 59 -1.29 20.18 -16.87
C PRO A 59 0.11 19.56 -16.71
N PHE A 60 0.67 19.05 -17.80
CA PHE A 60 1.99 18.39 -17.81
C PHE A 60 3.09 19.25 -17.18
N LEU A 61 3.14 20.54 -17.49
CA LEU A 61 4.15 21.47 -16.96
C LEU A 61 4.10 21.61 -15.42
N VAL A 62 2.92 21.43 -14.82
CA VAL A 62 2.75 21.44 -13.36
C VAL A 62 3.18 20.11 -12.76
N ARG A 63 2.86 18.99 -13.43
CA ARG A 63 3.19 17.63 -12.94
C ARG A 63 4.65 17.26 -13.12
N ALA A 64 5.27 17.67 -14.23
CA ALA A 64 6.60 17.20 -14.63
C ALA A 64 7.69 17.43 -13.56
N PRO A 65 7.84 18.62 -12.95
CA PRO A 65 8.87 18.81 -11.92
C PRO A 65 8.63 17.96 -10.69
N LEU A 66 7.36 17.79 -10.26
CA LEU A 66 7.04 16.95 -9.11
C LEU A 66 7.34 15.47 -9.40
N MET A 67 6.96 14.98 -10.58
CA MET A 67 7.26 13.61 -11.02
C MET A 67 8.77 13.36 -11.14
N PHE A 68 9.53 14.35 -11.58
CA PHE A 68 11.00 14.26 -11.61
C PHE A 68 11.58 14.05 -10.20
N TRP A 69 11.16 14.85 -9.23
CA TRP A 69 11.64 14.73 -7.85
C TRP A 69 11.16 13.43 -7.18
N PHE A 70 9.90 13.03 -7.42
CA PHE A 70 9.36 11.75 -6.97
C PHE A 70 10.21 10.58 -7.48
N ARG A 71 10.45 10.49 -8.81
CA ARG A 71 11.27 9.43 -9.41
C ARG A 71 12.70 9.44 -8.90
N ARG A 72 13.32 10.63 -8.81
CA ARG A 72 14.68 10.75 -8.30
C ARG A 72 14.80 10.24 -6.85
N LEU A 73 13.83 10.55 -6.01
CA LEU A 73 13.82 10.09 -4.63
C LEU A 73 13.51 8.58 -4.54
N SER A 74 12.60 8.06 -5.35
CA SER A 74 12.31 6.62 -5.49
C SER A 74 13.60 5.82 -5.77
N LEU A 75 14.34 6.24 -6.79
CA LEU A 75 15.62 5.60 -7.15
C LEU A 75 16.64 5.64 -6.01
N ARG A 76 16.75 6.77 -5.29
CA ARG A 76 17.68 6.91 -4.15
C ARG A 76 17.29 6.00 -2.97
N LEU A 77 16.01 5.77 -2.76
CA LEU A 77 15.50 4.95 -1.67
C LEU A 77 15.41 3.47 -2.03
N GLY A 78 15.57 3.10 -3.30
CA GLY A 78 15.38 1.74 -3.79
C GLY A 78 13.90 1.35 -3.90
N PHE A 79 13.00 2.32 -4.05
CA PHE A 79 11.57 2.10 -4.18
C PHE A 79 11.15 2.02 -5.64
N SER A 80 10.50 0.93 -6.02
CA SER A 80 9.76 0.75 -7.28
C SER A 80 8.27 0.69 -6.95
N ILE A 81 7.66 1.84 -6.73
CA ILE A 81 6.27 1.99 -6.29
C ILE A 81 5.52 2.85 -7.29
N SER A 82 4.40 2.35 -7.79
CA SER A 82 3.52 3.07 -8.69
C SER A 82 2.54 3.98 -7.92
N LEU A 83 1.96 4.97 -8.62
CA LEU A 83 0.96 5.86 -8.05
C LEU A 83 -0.38 5.12 -7.88
N ASN A 84 -1.20 5.56 -6.93
CA ASN A 84 -2.55 5.05 -6.65
C ASN A 84 -2.63 3.59 -6.19
N VAL A 85 -1.53 3.01 -5.73
CA VAL A 85 -1.50 1.62 -5.24
C VAL A 85 -1.81 1.52 -3.74
N PHE A 86 -1.62 2.59 -2.97
CA PHE A 86 -1.78 2.60 -1.52
C PHE A 86 -2.99 3.38 -1.05
N GLY A 87 -3.80 2.77 -0.19
CA GLY A 87 -4.76 3.47 0.66
C GLY A 87 -4.10 4.46 1.64
N PRO A 88 -4.89 5.26 2.37
CA PRO A 88 -4.37 6.17 3.38
C PRO A 88 -3.79 5.44 4.58
N GLY A 89 -2.83 6.06 5.26
CA GLY A 89 -2.22 5.49 6.46
C GLY A 89 -1.12 4.47 6.18
N ILE A 90 -0.48 4.53 5.02
CA ILE A 90 0.66 3.65 4.71
C ILE A 90 1.88 3.99 5.57
N ALA A 91 2.48 2.97 6.16
CA ALA A 91 3.73 3.07 6.90
C ALA A 91 4.86 2.31 6.20
N LEU A 92 5.89 3.05 5.80
CA LEU A 92 7.16 2.50 5.29
C LEU A 92 8.25 2.82 6.31
N PRO A 93 8.62 1.89 7.22
CA PRO A 93 9.55 2.20 8.32
C PRO A 93 10.96 2.53 7.87
N HIS A 94 11.42 1.89 6.81
CA HIS A 94 12.81 1.95 6.35
C HIS A 94 12.88 2.22 4.85
N TYR A 95 14.02 2.69 4.36
CA TYR A 95 14.37 2.74 2.94
C TYR A 95 15.19 1.51 2.56
N GLY A 96 15.09 1.09 1.31
CA GLY A 96 15.72 -0.10 0.75
C GLY A 96 14.84 -0.73 -0.33
N PRO A 97 15.24 -1.84 -0.94
CA PRO A 97 14.49 -2.45 -2.02
C PRO A 97 13.03 -2.73 -1.65
N LEU A 98 12.10 -2.11 -2.35
CA LEU A 98 10.66 -2.35 -2.21
C LEU A 98 10.02 -2.22 -3.57
N MET A 99 9.35 -3.29 -4.04
CA MET A 99 8.67 -3.32 -5.33
C MET A 99 7.17 -3.53 -5.13
N VAL A 100 6.36 -2.65 -5.74
CA VAL A 100 4.90 -2.76 -5.76
C VAL A 100 4.42 -2.54 -7.19
N HIS A 101 3.75 -3.56 -7.75
CA HIS A 101 3.20 -3.52 -9.09
C HIS A 101 2.13 -2.42 -9.23
N GLN A 102 2.01 -1.87 -10.44
CA GLN A 102 1.08 -0.77 -10.72
C GLN A 102 -0.41 -1.14 -10.54
N ASP A 103 -0.74 -2.40 -10.74
CA ASP A 103 -2.10 -2.92 -10.62
C ASP A 103 -2.38 -3.54 -9.24
N ALA A 104 -1.41 -3.51 -8.32
CA ALA A 104 -1.64 -3.91 -6.94
C ALA A 104 -2.56 -2.90 -6.23
N CYS A 105 -3.43 -3.42 -5.37
CA CYS A 105 -4.30 -2.61 -4.53
C CYS A 105 -4.01 -2.94 -3.05
N ILE A 106 -3.57 -1.94 -2.29
CA ILE A 106 -3.21 -2.10 -0.88
C ILE A 106 -4.10 -1.17 -0.06
N GLY A 107 -4.81 -1.74 0.88
CA GLY A 107 -5.77 -1.04 1.72
C GLY A 107 -5.16 -0.02 2.68
N ARG A 108 -5.97 0.40 3.65
CA ARG A 108 -5.63 1.44 4.64
C ARG A 108 -4.74 0.92 5.75
N ASN A 109 -3.99 1.84 6.38
CA ASN A 109 -3.18 1.56 7.57
C ASN A 109 -2.20 0.39 7.42
N CYS A 110 -1.81 0.04 6.20
CA CYS A 110 -0.87 -1.05 5.98
C CYS A 110 0.56 -0.63 6.34
N ARG A 111 1.33 -1.58 6.88
CA ARG A 111 2.74 -1.39 7.19
C ARG A 111 3.57 -2.37 6.37
N ILE A 112 4.48 -1.85 5.55
CA ILE A 112 5.27 -2.64 4.62
C ILE A 112 6.76 -2.42 4.89
N HIS A 113 7.47 -3.51 5.10
CA HIS A 113 8.92 -3.49 5.32
C HIS A 113 9.70 -3.69 4.02
N ILE A 114 10.97 -3.31 4.06
CA ILE A 114 11.92 -3.44 2.94
C ILE A 114 12.14 -4.90 2.53
N GLY A 115 12.63 -5.09 1.30
CA GLY A 115 12.83 -6.41 0.71
C GLY A 115 11.54 -7.06 0.20
N THR A 116 10.38 -6.44 0.44
CA THR A 116 9.09 -6.92 -0.05
C THR A 116 8.97 -6.75 -1.57
N VAL A 117 8.41 -7.77 -2.22
CA VAL A 117 8.05 -7.74 -3.64
C VAL A 117 6.58 -8.12 -3.77
N ILE A 118 5.80 -7.20 -4.32
CA ILE A 118 4.39 -7.36 -4.67
C ILE A 118 4.31 -7.22 -6.17
N ALA A 119 4.28 -8.35 -6.89
CA ALA A 119 4.38 -8.41 -8.35
C ALA A 119 3.05 -8.84 -8.98
N GLY A 120 2.85 -8.47 -10.24
CA GLY A 120 1.80 -9.04 -11.08
C GLY A 120 2.11 -10.48 -11.48
N SER A 121 1.24 -11.08 -12.29
CA SER A 121 1.47 -12.41 -12.87
C SER A 121 2.74 -12.41 -13.74
N ALA A 122 3.51 -13.47 -13.63
CA ALA A 122 4.65 -13.71 -14.51
C ALA A 122 4.25 -14.47 -15.79
N VAL A 123 3.01 -14.91 -15.89
CA VAL A 123 2.50 -15.66 -17.02
C VAL A 123 1.97 -14.70 -18.08
N ILE A 124 2.46 -14.80 -19.30
CA ILE A 124 1.83 -14.15 -20.46
C ILE A 124 0.59 -14.97 -20.78
N MET A 125 -0.57 -14.47 -20.36
CA MET A 125 -1.86 -15.11 -20.61
C MET A 125 -2.39 -14.74 -22.00
N ASP A 126 -3.19 -15.64 -22.57
CA ASP A 126 -4.04 -15.28 -23.70
C ASP A 126 -4.92 -14.08 -23.29
N PRO A 127 -5.04 -13.04 -24.13
CA PRO A 127 -5.91 -11.89 -23.82
C PRO A 127 -7.36 -12.26 -23.47
N ALA A 128 -7.83 -13.44 -23.89
CA ALA A 128 -9.14 -13.99 -23.52
C ALA A 128 -9.21 -14.61 -22.12
N GLU A 129 -8.05 -14.91 -21.51
CA GLU A 129 -7.95 -15.56 -20.20
C GLU A 129 -7.39 -14.63 -19.10
N VAL A 130 -7.24 -13.32 -19.39
CA VAL A 130 -6.72 -12.35 -18.42
C VAL A 130 -7.68 -12.27 -17.24
N PRO A 131 -7.22 -12.56 -16.00
CA PRO A 131 -8.07 -12.48 -14.83
C PRO A 131 -8.51 -11.02 -14.58
N GLU A 132 -9.62 -10.84 -13.84
CA GLU A 132 -10.15 -9.53 -13.48
C GLU A 132 -9.09 -8.60 -12.83
N PHE A 133 -8.08 -9.19 -12.20
CA PHE A 133 -6.91 -8.49 -11.63
C PHE A 133 -5.66 -9.37 -11.77
N ASP A 134 -4.55 -8.73 -12.10
CA ASP A 134 -3.26 -9.41 -12.39
C ASP A 134 -2.24 -9.29 -11.25
N ALA A 135 -2.53 -8.50 -10.22
CA ALA A 135 -1.63 -8.24 -9.12
C ALA A 135 -2.35 -8.39 -7.76
N PRO A 136 -1.61 -8.55 -6.64
CA PRO A 136 -2.19 -8.77 -5.33
C PRO A 136 -3.14 -7.65 -4.88
N ILE A 137 -4.28 -8.06 -4.28
CA ILE A 137 -5.21 -7.20 -3.56
C ILE A 137 -5.04 -7.47 -2.07
N ILE A 138 -4.67 -6.45 -1.32
CA ILE A 138 -4.37 -6.54 0.11
C ILE A 138 -5.38 -5.67 0.85
N GLY A 139 -6.03 -6.24 1.85
CA GLY A 139 -7.04 -5.56 2.67
C GLY A 139 -6.44 -4.49 3.59
N ASP A 140 -7.27 -4.00 4.48
CA ASP A 140 -6.92 -2.95 5.44
C ASP A 140 -6.11 -3.50 6.62
N ASN A 141 -5.32 -2.64 7.25
CA ASN A 141 -4.57 -2.95 8.47
C ASN A 141 -3.66 -4.18 8.32
N VAL A 142 -3.03 -4.39 7.17
CA VAL A 142 -2.14 -5.54 6.94
C VAL A 142 -0.70 -5.17 7.27
N TYR A 143 -0.07 -6.02 8.10
CA TYR A 143 1.36 -5.96 8.36
C TYR A 143 2.10 -6.88 7.40
N ILE A 144 3.08 -6.35 6.66
CA ILE A 144 3.92 -7.10 5.73
C ILE A 144 5.36 -7.03 6.21
N GLY A 145 5.85 -8.14 6.72
CA GLY A 145 7.21 -8.28 7.26
C GLY A 145 8.31 -8.13 6.20
N PRO A 146 9.56 -7.92 6.62
CA PRO A 146 10.68 -7.75 5.69
C PRO A 146 10.88 -9.00 4.81
N GLY A 147 11.20 -8.76 3.54
CA GLY A 147 11.54 -9.83 2.60
C GLY A 147 10.37 -10.64 2.05
N VAL A 148 9.12 -10.31 2.36
CA VAL A 148 7.93 -11.00 1.83
C VAL A 148 7.89 -10.93 0.31
N LYS A 149 7.56 -12.05 -0.34
CA LYS A 149 7.35 -12.15 -1.78
C LYS A 149 5.94 -12.63 -2.07
N MET A 150 5.26 -11.95 -2.98
CA MET A 150 3.96 -12.35 -3.49
C MET A 150 3.80 -11.92 -4.95
N SER A 151 3.11 -12.74 -5.74
CA SER A 151 2.89 -12.44 -7.16
C SER A 151 1.60 -13.05 -7.67
N GLY A 152 1.04 -12.42 -8.70
CA GLY A 152 -0.17 -12.86 -9.37
C GLY A 152 -1.46 -12.47 -8.68
N PRO A 153 -2.60 -12.95 -9.18
CA PRO A 153 -3.94 -12.58 -8.73
C PRO A 153 -4.30 -13.24 -7.40
N LEU A 154 -3.78 -12.72 -6.29
CA LEU A 154 -4.07 -13.23 -4.95
C LEU A 154 -4.67 -12.15 -4.05
N ARG A 155 -5.38 -12.58 -3.03
CA ARG A 155 -6.07 -11.72 -2.06
C ARG A 155 -5.58 -12.00 -0.64
N ILE A 156 -5.33 -10.95 0.11
CA ILE A 156 -5.05 -11.00 1.54
C ILE A 156 -6.14 -10.24 2.27
N ALA A 157 -6.87 -10.91 3.14
CA ALA A 157 -7.91 -10.29 3.95
C ALA A 157 -7.35 -9.24 4.92
N SER A 158 -8.22 -8.38 5.42
CA SER A 158 -7.86 -7.33 6.38
C SER A 158 -7.35 -7.88 7.71
N ASP A 159 -6.62 -7.05 8.46
CA ASP A 159 -6.09 -7.34 9.80
C ASP A 159 -5.10 -8.53 9.85
N CYS A 160 -4.54 -8.96 8.73
CA CYS A 160 -3.56 -10.03 8.65
C CYS A 160 -2.13 -9.55 8.92
N ALA A 161 -1.30 -10.44 9.46
CA ALA A 161 0.14 -10.23 9.58
C ALA A 161 0.89 -11.26 8.74
N ILE A 162 1.82 -10.81 7.88
CA ILE A 162 2.66 -11.68 7.06
C ILE A 162 4.08 -11.64 7.64
N GLY A 163 4.55 -12.80 8.10
CA GLY A 163 5.87 -12.95 8.70
C GLY A 163 7.01 -12.71 7.72
N ALA A 164 8.18 -12.36 8.25
CA ALA A 164 9.38 -12.08 7.45
C ALA A 164 9.75 -13.25 6.52
N ASN A 165 10.26 -12.91 5.32
CA ASN A 165 10.72 -13.87 4.30
C ASN A 165 9.67 -14.91 3.86
N SER A 166 8.39 -14.64 4.07
CA SER A 166 7.32 -15.49 3.58
C SER A 166 7.13 -15.38 2.08
N VAL A 167 6.78 -16.49 1.42
CA VAL A 167 6.43 -16.54 0.00
C VAL A 167 4.96 -16.92 -0.12
N VAL A 168 4.15 -15.91 -0.48
CA VAL A 168 2.70 -16.02 -0.59
C VAL A 168 2.35 -16.42 -2.02
N THR A 169 1.81 -17.63 -2.18
CA THR A 169 1.51 -18.24 -3.49
C THR A 169 0.01 -18.44 -3.74
N HIS A 170 -0.84 -18.13 -2.75
CA HIS A 170 -2.30 -18.26 -2.84
C HIS A 170 -3.00 -17.25 -1.94
N SER A 171 -4.30 -17.08 -2.12
CA SER A 171 -5.12 -16.14 -1.37
C SER A 171 -5.38 -16.60 0.06
N PHE A 172 -5.48 -15.62 0.98
CA PHE A 172 -5.86 -15.80 2.38
C PHE A 172 -7.09 -14.93 2.67
N ASN A 173 -8.27 -15.53 2.59
CA ASN A 173 -9.55 -14.81 2.72
C ASN A 173 -10.03 -14.68 4.18
N ARG A 174 -9.34 -15.31 5.14
CA ARG A 174 -9.66 -15.19 6.57
C ARG A 174 -8.95 -13.97 7.16
N ALA A 175 -9.70 -13.03 7.68
CA ALA A 175 -9.16 -11.85 8.36
C ALA A 175 -8.53 -12.18 9.72
N GLY A 176 -7.63 -11.32 10.18
CA GLY A 176 -7.06 -11.38 11.53
C GLY A 176 -6.13 -12.55 11.80
N VAL A 177 -5.49 -13.12 10.77
CA VAL A 177 -4.59 -14.26 10.91
C VAL A 177 -3.13 -13.88 10.71
N MET A 178 -2.23 -14.68 11.31
CA MET A 178 -0.81 -14.66 11.01
C MET A 178 -0.47 -15.66 9.91
N ILE A 179 0.23 -15.20 8.89
CA ILE A 179 0.63 -15.95 7.70
C ILE A 179 2.15 -16.00 7.68
N SER A 180 2.76 -17.16 7.50
CA SER A 180 4.22 -17.25 7.42
C SER A 180 4.67 -18.53 6.71
N GLY A 181 5.91 -18.51 6.21
CA GLY A 181 6.59 -19.68 5.63
C GLY A 181 6.78 -19.62 4.11
N PHE A 182 7.33 -20.73 3.57
CA PHE A 182 7.58 -20.98 2.15
C PHE A 182 7.20 -22.42 1.78
N PRO A 183 6.05 -22.66 1.12
CA PRO A 183 4.97 -21.72 0.86
C PRO A 183 4.30 -21.21 2.14
N ALA A 184 3.76 -19.98 2.11
CA ALA A 184 3.12 -19.38 3.26
C ALA A 184 1.84 -20.13 3.68
N LYS A 185 1.62 -20.24 5.00
CA LYS A 185 0.44 -20.87 5.60
C LYS A 185 -0.04 -20.04 6.80
N ILE A 186 -1.28 -20.24 7.22
CA ILE A 186 -1.77 -19.68 8.49
C ILE A 186 -1.06 -20.40 9.65
N VAL A 187 -0.32 -19.62 10.46
CA VAL A 187 0.44 -20.12 11.61
C VAL A 187 -0.12 -19.65 12.94
N GLY A 188 -1.09 -18.73 12.94
CA GLY A 188 -1.71 -18.20 14.14
C GLY A 188 -3.01 -17.47 13.85
N LEU A 189 -3.80 -17.25 14.90
CA LEU A 189 -5.09 -16.55 14.85
C LEU A 189 -5.01 -15.12 15.40
N GLN A 190 -3.79 -14.61 15.66
CA GLN A 190 -3.54 -13.24 16.07
C GLN A 190 -2.91 -12.52 14.87
N GLY A 191 -3.62 -11.56 14.30
CA GLY A 191 -3.20 -10.81 13.13
C GLY A 191 -2.27 -9.64 13.45
N SER A 192 -2.50 -8.51 12.79
CA SER A 192 -1.63 -7.34 12.80
C SER A 192 -1.89 -6.32 13.92
N GLN A 193 -2.82 -6.57 14.83
CA GLN A 193 -3.39 -5.57 15.76
C GLN A 193 -2.33 -4.81 16.56
N ASP A 194 -1.28 -5.50 17.02
CA ASP A 194 -0.21 -4.92 17.83
C ASP A 194 1.04 -4.54 17.00
N MET A 195 1.00 -4.69 15.67
CA MET A 195 2.16 -4.52 14.79
C MET A 195 2.15 -3.21 14.00
N LEU A 196 1.06 -2.46 14.06
CA LEU A 196 0.89 -1.23 13.30
C LEU A 196 0.11 -0.17 14.07
N VAL A 197 0.25 1.08 13.63
CA VAL A 197 -0.55 2.21 14.11
C VAL A 197 -1.57 2.54 13.03
N ARG A 198 -2.85 2.59 13.39
CA ARG A 198 -3.95 2.93 12.47
C ARG A 198 -4.06 4.44 12.33
N GLY A 199 -3.27 5.01 11.43
CA GLY A 199 -3.21 6.46 11.21
C GLY A 199 -4.54 7.08 10.79
N CYS A 200 -5.38 6.33 10.08
CA CYS A 200 -6.71 6.77 9.69
C CYS A 200 -7.63 7.08 10.88
N ASP A 201 -7.42 6.44 12.03
CA ASP A 201 -8.25 6.65 13.23
C ASP A 201 -8.04 8.04 13.83
N PHE A 202 -6.92 8.69 13.52
CA PHE A 202 -6.61 10.06 13.95
C PHE A 202 -7.13 11.13 12.98
N VAL A 203 -7.68 10.74 11.83
CA VAL A 203 -8.17 11.66 10.79
C VAL A 203 -9.69 11.55 10.70
N PRO A 204 -10.47 12.57 11.17
CA PRO A 204 -11.94 12.49 11.24
C PRO A 204 -12.63 12.11 9.92
N GLN A 205 -12.08 12.55 8.77
CA GLN A 205 -12.62 12.26 7.43
C GLN A 205 -12.45 10.78 7.01
N LEU A 206 -11.55 10.07 7.67
CA LEU A 206 -11.22 8.67 7.36
C LEU A 206 -11.72 7.68 8.43
N ARG A 207 -12.23 8.20 9.56
CA ARG A 207 -12.83 7.37 10.61
C ARG A 207 -14.09 6.66 10.09
N GLY A 208 -14.23 5.40 10.38
CA GLY A 208 -15.48 4.64 10.17
C GLY A 208 -15.77 4.18 8.74
N SER A 209 -14.97 4.52 7.76
CA SER A 209 -15.06 3.91 6.43
C SER A 209 -14.21 2.62 6.37
N ILE A 210 -14.57 1.65 7.21
CA ILE A 210 -14.09 0.26 7.06
C ILE A 210 -14.93 -0.33 5.94
N THR A 211 -14.51 -0.12 4.71
CA THR A 211 -15.01 -0.85 3.56
C THR A 211 -13.93 -1.84 3.19
N GLU A 212 -14.17 -3.13 3.45
CA GLU A 212 -13.43 -4.14 2.69
C GLU A 212 -13.53 -3.75 1.22
N PRO A 213 -12.42 -3.76 0.46
CA PRO A 213 -12.48 -3.53 -0.98
C PRO A 213 -13.63 -4.35 -1.55
N GLU A 214 -14.50 -3.74 -2.36
CA GLU A 214 -15.69 -4.44 -2.93
C GLU A 214 -15.29 -5.74 -3.60
N ALA A 215 -14.06 -5.82 -4.13
CA ALA A 215 -13.46 -7.03 -4.65
C ALA A 215 -13.29 -8.15 -3.61
N LEU A 216 -13.19 -7.85 -2.30
CA LEU A 216 -13.16 -8.87 -1.25
C LEU A 216 -14.56 -9.37 -0.87
N LYS A 217 -15.60 -8.54 -1.06
CA LYS A 217 -17.01 -8.89 -0.77
C LYS A 217 -17.63 -9.84 -1.80
N ALA A 218 -17.14 -9.81 -3.04
CA ALA A 218 -17.68 -10.61 -4.15
C ALA A 218 -17.18 -12.06 -4.16
N ALA A 219 -16.35 -12.49 -3.23
CA ALA A 219 -15.68 -13.81 -3.21
C ALA A 219 -16.01 -14.65 -1.96
N GLY A 220 -17.08 -14.28 -1.20
CA GLY A 220 -17.60 -15.03 -0.05
C GLY A 220 -18.70 -16.02 -0.43
#